data_8d37a111a600968010ef95fe5c996ae7
#
_entry.id   8d37a111a600968010ef95fe5c996ae7
#
_cell.length_a   1.000
_cell.length_b   1.000
_cell.length_c   1.000
_cell.angle_alpha   90.00
_cell.angle_beta   90.00
_cell.angle_gamma   90.00
#
_symmetry.space_group_name_H-M   'P 1'
#
loop_
_entity.id
_entity.type
_entity.pdbx_description
1 polymer ?
#
loop_
_entity_poly.entity_id
_entity_poly.type
_entity_poly.pdbx_seq_one_letter_code
_entity_poly.pdbx_strand_id
1 'polypeptide(L)'
;MNRLIMLPFFLWMTNLICTAQNFELKKENDSLYWLNDWRLPYPIYQFQTGDVDGDGRIDAIVGVIKSTRFYPEKARRIFIFKQINGKARPLWLGSKLGGILENFRYTDGKIRAMEKTDDGRYVVSDYKWGGFGMAFDHYIIKGVNKETAIKTFNQ
;
A
#
# COMPACT_ATOMS: atom_id res chain seq x y z
N MET A 1 -46.40 -1.92 -53.66
CA MET A 1 -45.06 -2.51 -53.58
C MET A 1 -44.23 -1.67 -52.63
N ASN A 2 -44.23 -2.01 -51.31
CA ASN A 2 -43.50 -1.28 -50.30
C ASN A 2 -42.14 -1.97 -50.12
N ARG A 3 -41.08 -1.28 -50.47
CA ARG A 3 -39.70 -1.70 -50.15
C ARG A 3 -39.35 -1.21 -48.75
N LEU A 4 -39.22 -2.17 -47.82
CA LEU A 4 -38.71 -1.94 -46.48
C LEU A 4 -37.17 -1.83 -46.58
N ILE A 5 -36.64 -0.65 -46.31
CA ILE A 5 -35.19 -0.40 -46.21
C ILE A 5 -34.78 -0.78 -44.81
N MET A 6 -34.08 -1.94 -44.67
CA MET A 6 -33.39 -2.31 -43.43
C MET A 6 -32.07 -1.53 -43.33
N LEU A 7 -32.00 -0.59 -42.37
CA LEU A 7 -30.72 0.01 -41.97
C LEU A 7 -29.95 -0.98 -41.07
N PRO A 8 -28.66 -1.25 -41.33
CA PRO A 8 -27.88 -2.04 -40.42
C PRO A 8 -27.49 -1.18 -39.18
N PHE A 9 -27.91 -1.64 -38.01
CA PHE A 9 -27.53 -1.09 -36.72
C PHE A 9 -26.06 -1.51 -36.46
N PHE A 10 -25.11 -0.60 -36.74
CA PHE A 10 -23.70 -0.81 -36.39
C PHE A 10 -23.55 -0.63 -34.88
N LEU A 11 -23.49 -1.74 -34.15
CA LEU A 11 -23.17 -1.78 -32.73
C LEU A 11 -21.68 -1.46 -32.57
N TRP A 12 -21.36 -0.23 -32.21
CA TRP A 12 -20.02 0.16 -31.82
C TRP A 12 -19.73 -0.48 -30.47
N MET A 13 -19.03 -1.62 -30.49
CA MET A 13 -18.36 -2.16 -29.30
C MET A 13 -17.18 -1.25 -28.98
N THR A 14 -17.36 -0.33 -28.03
CA THR A 14 -16.25 0.36 -27.40
C THR A 14 -15.53 -0.66 -26.52
N ASN A 15 -14.41 -1.17 -27.00
CA ASN A 15 -13.47 -1.90 -26.15
C ASN A 15 -12.96 -0.93 -25.07
N LEU A 16 -13.52 -0.99 -23.87
CA LEU A 16 -12.89 -0.42 -22.69
C LEU A 16 -11.58 -1.20 -22.46
N ILE A 17 -10.47 -0.64 -22.94
CA ILE A 17 -9.14 -1.09 -22.56
C ILE A 17 -8.98 -0.68 -21.10
N CYS A 18 -9.29 -1.59 -20.20
CA CYS A 18 -8.89 -1.46 -18.79
C CYS A 18 -7.37 -1.61 -18.75
N THR A 19 -6.65 -0.50 -18.83
CA THR A 19 -5.20 -0.50 -18.57
C THR A 19 -5.02 -0.83 -17.11
N ALA A 20 -4.60 -2.06 -16.83
CA ALA A 20 -4.19 -2.46 -15.48
C ALA A 20 -3.12 -1.46 -15.00
N GLN A 21 -3.40 -0.77 -13.89
CA GLN A 21 -2.46 0.14 -13.26
C GLN A 21 -1.37 -0.70 -12.62
N ASN A 22 -0.25 -0.89 -13.30
CA ASN A 22 0.86 -1.67 -12.81
C ASN A 22 1.92 -0.72 -12.24
N PHE A 23 2.24 -0.91 -10.97
CA PHE A 23 3.43 -0.31 -10.37
C PHE A 23 4.64 -1.20 -10.62
N GLU A 24 5.74 -0.59 -11.02
CA GLU A 24 7.03 -1.24 -11.18
C GLU A 24 8.03 -0.63 -10.20
N LEU A 25 8.62 -1.49 -9.35
CA LEU A 25 9.69 -1.10 -8.45
C LEU A 25 11.02 -1.58 -9.01
N LYS A 26 11.88 -0.65 -9.42
CA LYS A 26 13.23 -0.92 -9.92
C LYS A 26 14.27 -0.59 -8.86
N LYS A 27 15.15 -1.55 -8.58
CA LYS A 27 16.32 -1.33 -7.73
C LYS A 27 17.48 -0.80 -8.58
N GLU A 28 18.04 0.36 -8.19
CA GLU A 28 19.29 0.88 -8.77
C GLU A 28 20.50 0.46 -7.92
N ASN A 29 20.37 0.58 -6.57
CA ASN A 29 21.31 0.06 -5.60
C ASN A 29 20.59 -0.17 -4.25
N ASP A 30 21.32 -0.52 -3.18
CA ASP A 30 20.72 -0.87 -1.88
C ASP A 30 20.00 0.30 -1.19
N SER A 31 20.27 1.54 -1.60
CA SER A 31 19.69 2.75 -1.03
C SER A 31 18.95 3.62 -2.04
N LEU A 32 18.78 3.13 -3.26
CA LEU A 32 18.12 3.88 -4.33
C LEU A 32 17.24 2.97 -5.18
N TYR A 33 15.97 3.31 -5.23
CA TYR A 33 14.94 2.63 -6.02
C TYR A 33 14.10 3.64 -6.80
N TRP A 34 13.43 3.16 -7.81
CA TRP A 34 12.45 3.89 -8.60
C TRP A 34 11.12 3.16 -8.58
N LEU A 35 10.06 3.84 -8.16
CA LEU A 35 8.69 3.39 -8.30
C LEU A 35 8.10 4.11 -9.51
N ASN A 36 8.02 3.44 -10.66
CA ASN A 36 7.73 4.06 -11.95
C ASN A 36 8.68 5.25 -12.21
N ASP A 37 8.15 6.49 -12.14
CA ASP A 37 8.87 7.76 -12.29
C ASP A 37 9.29 8.39 -10.94
N TRP A 38 8.95 7.79 -9.80
CA TRP A 38 9.21 8.35 -8.48
C TRP A 38 10.48 7.79 -7.85
N ARG A 39 11.40 8.68 -7.49
CA ARG A 39 12.66 8.32 -6.86
C ARG A 39 12.49 8.05 -5.37
N LEU A 40 12.98 6.91 -4.90
CA LEU A 40 12.97 6.47 -3.51
C LEU A 40 14.42 6.30 -3.02
N PRO A 41 15.05 7.37 -2.43
CA PRO A 41 16.44 7.35 -2.00
C PRO A 41 16.58 6.74 -0.58
N TYR A 42 16.01 5.54 -0.40
CA TYR A 42 16.01 4.80 0.87
C TYR A 42 16.09 3.30 0.62
N PRO A 43 16.64 2.52 1.58
CA PRO A 43 16.49 1.06 1.54
C PRO A 43 15.01 0.67 1.57
N ILE A 44 14.63 -0.26 0.71
CA ILE A 44 13.29 -0.85 0.66
C ILE A 44 13.39 -2.27 1.18
N TYR A 45 12.50 -2.64 2.12
CA TYR A 45 12.46 -3.98 2.68
C TYR A 45 11.23 -4.78 2.21
N GLN A 46 10.21 -4.09 1.66
CA GLN A 46 8.99 -4.75 1.22
C GLN A 46 8.25 -3.92 0.18
N PHE A 47 7.57 -4.62 -0.75
CA PHE A 47 6.70 -4.01 -1.75
C PHE A 47 5.45 -4.86 -1.91
N GLN A 48 4.29 -4.22 -1.87
CA GLN A 48 2.99 -4.83 -2.10
C GLN A 48 2.11 -3.87 -2.89
N THR A 49 1.00 -4.36 -3.39
CA THR A 49 -0.02 -3.57 -4.06
C THR A 49 -1.41 -3.92 -3.53
N GLY A 50 -2.31 -2.95 -3.53
CA GLY A 50 -3.71 -3.14 -3.11
C GLY A 50 -4.46 -1.82 -3.10
N ASP A 51 -5.77 -1.86 -3.11
CA ASP A 51 -6.62 -0.67 -3.01
C ASP A 51 -6.73 -0.26 -1.53
N VAL A 52 -5.88 0.68 -1.11
CA VAL A 52 -5.79 1.07 0.31
C VAL A 52 -6.87 2.06 0.69
N ASP A 53 -7.22 2.99 -0.19
CA ASP A 53 -8.20 4.05 0.09
C ASP A 53 -9.62 3.73 -0.38
N GLY A 54 -9.83 2.56 -1.00
CA GLY A 54 -11.16 2.08 -1.39
C GLY A 54 -11.72 2.78 -2.63
N ASP A 55 -10.88 3.38 -3.48
CA ASP A 55 -11.34 4.07 -4.69
C ASP A 55 -11.46 3.14 -5.92
N GLY A 56 -11.20 1.84 -5.74
CA GLY A 56 -11.25 0.83 -6.79
C GLY A 56 -9.99 0.77 -7.66
N ARG A 57 -8.94 1.49 -7.31
CA ARG A 57 -7.65 1.49 -8.02
C ARG A 57 -6.58 0.84 -7.15
N ILE A 58 -5.60 0.26 -7.82
CA ILE A 58 -4.47 -0.35 -7.12
C ILE A 58 -3.46 0.72 -6.71
N ASP A 59 -3.10 0.75 -5.44
CA ASP A 59 -2.04 1.55 -4.86
C ASP A 59 -0.76 0.73 -4.71
N ALA A 60 0.39 1.39 -4.68
CA ALA A 60 1.66 0.78 -4.29
C ALA A 60 1.95 1.03 -2.81
N ILE A 61 2.28 -0.02 -2.09
CA ILE A 61 2.59 -0.02 -0.66
C ILE A 61 4.05 -0.40 -0.49
N VAL A 62 4.88 0.57 -0.11
CA VAL A 62 6.34 0.43 -0.09
C VAL A 62 6.85 0.50 1.34
N GLY A 63 7.47 -0.57 1.80
CA GLY A 63 8.18 -0.61 3.08
C GLY A 63 9.58 -0.02 2.94
N VAL A 64 9.82 1.13 3.55
CA VAL A 64 11.10 1.87 3.50
C VAL A 64 11.77 1.92 4.87
N ILE A 65 13.09 2.11 4.89
CA ILE A 65 13.86 2.36 6.12
C ILE A 65 14.35 3.80 6.08
N LYS A 66 13.73 4.66 6.89
CA LYS A 66 14.13 6.07 6.96
C LYS A 66 13.75 6.72 8.29
N SER A 67 14.42 7.85 8.61
CA SER A 67 13.98 8.81 9.61
C SER A 67 12.88 9.72 9.04
N THR A 68 12.07 10.29 9.91
CA THR A 68 11.12 11.35 9.55
C THR A 68 11.42 12.62 10.32
N ARG A 69 10.79 13.75 9.95
CA ARG A 69 10.99 15.02 10.66
C ARG A 69 10.69 14.93 12.16
N PHE A 70 9.68 14.16 12.54
CA PHE A 70 9.24 14.04 13.93
C PHE A 70 9.85 12.83 14.67
N TYR A 71 10.47 11.90 13.92
CA TYR A 71 11.09 10.69 14.46
C TYR A 71 12.45 10.51 13.79
N PRO A 72 13.53 11.06 14.38
CA PRO A 72 14.85 11.12 13.75
C PRO A 72 15.54 9.76 13.64
N GLU A 73 15.10 8.77 14.39
CA GLU A 73 15.64 7.41 14.28
C GLU A 73 15.21 6.73 12.98
N LYS A 74 16.17 6.08 12.33
CA LYS A 74 15.88 5.22 11.17
C LYS A 74 15.07 4.03 11.63
N ALA A 75 13.89 3.87 11.05
CA ALA A 75 13.00 2.76 11.34
C ALA A 75 12.22 2.37 10.08
N ARG A 76 11.57 1.22 10.14
CA ARG A 76 10.65 0.79 9.10
C ARG A 76 9.45 1.72 9.05
N ARG A 77 9.10 2.13 7.82
CA ARG A 77 7.95 2.99 7.52
C ARG A 77 7.19 2.41 6.35
N ILE A 78 5.93 2.81 6.19
CA ILE A 78 5.09 2.45 5.06
C ILE A 78 4.82 3.71 4.26
N PHE A 79 5.11 3.66 2.96
CA PHE A 79 4.76 4.71 2.00
C PHE A 79 3.69 4.16 1.06
N ILE A 80 2.69 4.96 0.75
CA ILE A 80 1.61 4.57 -0.15
C ILE A 80 1.57 5.56 -1.31
N PHE A 81 1.49 5.01 -2.53
CA PHE A 81 1.47 5.78 -3.77
C PHE A 81 0.29 5.39 -4.62
N LYS A 82 -0.34 6.40 -5.21
CA LYS A 82 -1.33 6.25 -6.28
C LYS A 82 -0.69 6.45 -7.65
N GLN A 83 -1.32 5.92 -8.67
CA GLN A 83 -0.98 6.23 -10.05
C GLN A 83 -1.92 7.32 -10.59
N ILE A 84 -1.37 8.46 -10.98
CA ILE A 84 -2.08 9.58 -11.58
C ILE A 84 -1.46 9.85 -12.95
N ASN A 85 -2.25 9.69 -14.02
CA ASN A 85 -1.78 9.84 -15.41
C ASN A 85 -0.50 9.02 -15.71
N GLY A 86 -0.46 7.76 -15.24
CA GLY A 86 0.66 6.84 -15.44
C GLY A 86 1.88 7.11 -14.52
N LYS A 87 1.83 8.13 -13.68
CA LYS A 87 2.94 8.53 -12.80
C LYS A 87 2.65 8.18 -11.35
N ALA A 88 3.67 7.69 -10.63
CA ALA A 88 3.55 7.45 -9.19
C ALA A 88 3.48 8.78 -8.43
N ARG A 89 2.51 8.91 -7.55
CA ARG A 89 2.34 10.11 -6.70
C ARG A 89 2.04 9.67 -5.28
N PRO A 90 2.65 10.33 -4.27
CA PRO A 90 2.44 9.95 -2.89
C PRO A 90 0.99 10.18 -2.48
N LEU A 91 0.37 9.14 -1.92
CA LEU A 91 -0.87 9.22 -1.18
C LEU A 91 -0.57 9.46 0.30
N TRP A 92 0.40 8.71 0.84
CA TRP A 92 0.85 8.84 2.22
C TRP A 92 2.33 8.46 2.38
N LEU A 93 3.12 9.34 2.95
CA LEU A 93 4.55 9.12 3.20
C LEU A 93 4.81 8.84 4.69
N GLY A 94 4.14 7.89 5.22
CA GLY A 94 4.29 7.22 6.50
C GLY A 94 4.77 8.05 7.69
N SER A 95 3.93 8.23 8.68
CA SER A 95 4.36 8.55 10.04
C SER A 95 4.61 7.27 10.84
N LYS A 96 5.05 7.41 12.09
CA LYS A 96 5.05 6.31 13.05
C LYS A 96 3.62 5.81 13.25
N LEU A 97 3.43 4.49 13.23
CA LEU A 97 2.22 3.84 13.70
C LEU A 97 2.19 3.80 15.24
N GLY A 98 1.39 2.94 15.84
CA GLY A 98 1.28 2.87 17.31
C GLY A 98 2.57 2.47 18.02
N GLY A 99 3.31 1.52 17.44
CA GLY A 99 4.57 0.99 17.96
C GLY A 99 5.73 1.12 16.98
N ILE A 100 6.78 0.32 17.19
CA ILE A 100 7.90 0.17 16.26
C ILE A 100 7.52 -0.89 15.24
N LEU A 101 7.36 -0.49 13.98
CA LEU A 101 6.96 -1.38 12.90
C LEU A 101 8.03 -2.44 12.63
N GLU A 102 7.66 -3.71 12.76
CA GLU A 102 8.51 -4.86 12.43
C GLU A 102 8.17 -5.43 11.05
N ASN A 103 6.87 -5.52 10.72
CA ASN A 103 6.40 -6.01 9.45
C ASN A 103 4.99 -5.50 9.14
N PHE A 104 4.58 -5.54 7.88
CA PHE A 104 3.20 -5.25 7.49
C PHE A 104 2.77 -6.14 6.33
N ARG A 105 1.48 -6.21 6.10
CA ARG A 105 0.88 -6.78 4.88
C ARG A 105 -0.42 -6.07 4.55
N TYR A 106 -0.72 -6.00 3.25
CA TYR A 106 -2.03 -5.60 2.79
C TYR A 106 -2.99 -6.80 2.90
N THR A 107 -4.18 -6.58 3.43
CA THR A 107 -5.24 -7.58 3.53
C THR A 107 -6.60 -6.90 3.56
N ASP A 108 -7.48 -7.24 2.64
CA ASP A 108 -8.89 -6.81 2.61
C ASP A 108 -9.09 -5.30 2.82
N GLY A 109 -8.38 -4.46 2.06
CA GLY A 109 -8.47 -2.99 2.15
C GLY A 109 -7.79 -2.38 3.38
N LYS A 110 -7.02 -3.17 4.15
CA LYS A 110 -6.33 -2.73 5.37
C LYS A 110 -4.85 -3.03 5.30
N ILE A 111 -4.10 -2.34 6.13
CA ILE A 111 -2.71 -2.66 6.44
C ILE A 111 -2.69 -3.36 7.79
N ARG A 112 -2.36 -4.66 7.78
CA ARG A 112 -2.03 -5.39 9.01
C ARG A 112 -0.57 -5.13 9.36
N ALA A 113 -0.31 -4.63 10.55
CA ALA A 113 1.02 -4.32 11.05
C ALA A 113 1.36 -5.21 12.26
N MET A 114 2.58 -5.72 12.27
CA MET A 114 3.21 -6.30 13.46
C MET A 114 4.19 -5.27 14.01
N GLU A 115 3.98 -4.89 15.27
CA GLU A 115 4.70 -3.80 15.92
C GLU A 115 5.25 -4.23 17.27
N LYS A 116 6.42 -3.71 17.63
CA LYS A 116 7.01 -3.87 18.96
C LYS A 116 6.63 -2.67 19.82
N THR A 117 6.19 -2.92 21.04
CA THR A 117 5.88 -1.91 22.06
C THR A 117 7.08 -1.58 22.91
N ASP A 118 7.03 -0.45 23.64
CA ASP A 118 8.16 0.04 24.45
C ASP A 118 8.54 -0.93 25.60
N ASP A 119 7.59 -1.74 26.07
CA ASP A 119 7.83 -2.80 27.07
C ASP A 119 8.41 -4.09 26.46
N GLY A 120 8.79 -4.06 25.18
CA GLY A 120 9.41 -5.18 24.48
C GLY A 120 8.46 -6.28 24.00
N ARG A 121 7.17 -6.12 24.22
CA ARG A 121 6.12 -7.03 23.72
C ARG A 121 5.76 -6.69 22.28
N TYR A 122 4.83 -7.46 21.74
CA TYR A 122 4.36 -7.30 20.36
C TYR A 122 2.86 -7.14 20.31
N VAL A 123 2.43 -6.41 19.29
CA VAL A 123 1.03 -6.28 18.88
C VAL A 123 0.90 -6.57 17.40
N VAL A 124 -0.25 -7.11 17.00
CA VAL A 124 -0.69 -7.19 15.61
C VAL A 124 -1.97 -6.38 15.52
N SER A 125 -1.97 -5.39 14.65
CA SER A 125 -3.06 -4.42 14.52
C SER A 125 -3.44 -4.24 13.07
N ASP A 126 -4.70 -3.96 12.81
CA ASP A 126 -5.17 -3.51 11.52
C ASP A 126 -5.32 -1.98 11.51
N TYR A 127 -4.89 -1.39 10.42
CA TYR A 127 -5.02 0.02 10.11
C TYR A 127 -5.80 0.18 8.81
N LYS A 128 -6.67 1.17 8.75
CA LYS A 128 -7.46 1.51 7.56
C LYS A 128 -7.19 2.93 7.10
N TRP A 129 -7.53 3.23 5.87
CA TRP A 129 -7.44 4.59 5.37
C TRP A 129 -8.43 5.50 6.07
N GLY A 130 -7.95 6.56 6.67
CA GLY A 130 -8.73 7.55 7.42
C GLY A 130 -8.99 8.86 6.67
N GLY A 131 -8.80 8.88 5.33
CA GLY A 131 -8.96 10.07 4.49
C GLY A 131 -7.72 10.95 4.41
N PHE A 132 -6.86 10.94 5.43
CA PHE A 132 -5.63 11.74 5.46
C PHE A 132 -4.36 10.89 5.73
N GLY A 133 -4.54 9.65 6.13
CA GLY A 133 -3.46 8.72 6.45
C GLY A 133 -4.04 7.44 7.03
N MET A 134 -3.15 6.55 7.46
CA MET A 134 -3.56 5.30 8.10
C MET A 134 -4.03 5.57 9.52
N ALA A 135 -5.26 5.17 9.82
CA ALA A 135 -5.88 5.24 11.14
C ALA A 135 -5.94 3.85 11.76
N PHE A 136 -5.68 3.75 13.07
CA PHE A 136 -5.87 2.52 13.82
C PHE A 136 -7.32 2.04 13.71
N ASP A 137 -7.50 0.76 13.40
CA ASP A 137 -8.82 0.13 13.34
C ASP A 137 -9.05 -0.72 14.61
N HIS A 138 -8.28 -1.78 14.78
CA HIS A 138 -8.36 -2.63 15.97
C HIS A 138 -7.11 -3.47 16.18
N TYR A 139 -6.97 -4.04 17.37
CA TYR A 139 -5.98 -5.06 17.65
C TYR A 139 -6.49 -6.44 17.25
N ILE A 140 -5.64 -7.20 16.54
CA ILE A 140 -5.85 -8.64 16.36
C ILE A 140 -5.37 -9.35 17.63
N ILE A 141 -4.16 -8.99 18.10
CA ILE A 141 -3.61 -9.46 19.37
C ILE A 141 -2.68 -8.40 19.96
N LYS A 142 -2.56 -8.32 21.26
CA LYS A 142 -1.66 -7.39 21.96
C LYS A 142 -0.99 -8.01 23.17
N GLY A 143 0.20 -7.48 23.49
CA GLY A 143 0.93 -7.84 24.71
C GLY A 143 1.51 -9.25 24.68
N VAL A 144 1.86 -9.77 23.50
CA VAL A 144 2.38 -11.13 23.31
C VAL A 144 3.86 -11.13 23.03
N ASN A 145 4.49 -12.32 23.06
CA ASN A 145 5.86 -12.51 22.61
C ASN A 145 5.94 -12.50 21.08
N LYS A 146 7.16 -12.42 20.55
CA LYS A 146 7.42 -12.32 19.10
C LYS A 146 6.88 -13.51 18.31
N GLU A 147 7.05 -14.73 18.81
CA GLU A 147 6.62 -15.95 18.13
C GLU A 147 5.10 -15.98 17.93
N THR A 148 4.34 -15.67 18.99
CA THR A 148 2.89 -15.57 18.92
C THR A 148 2.44 -14.46 17.96
N ALA A 149 3.12 -13.30 17.99
CA ALA A 149 2.83 -12.21 17.06
C ALA A 149 3.05 -12.62 15.59
N ILE A 150 4.16 -13.29 15.27
CA ILE A 150 4.45 -13.79 13.92
C ILE A 150 3.38 -14.79 13.46
N LYS A 151 3.00 -15.72 14.33
CA LYS A 151 1.95 -16.71 14.01
C LYS A 151 0.62 -16.03 13.69
N THR A 152 0.22 -15.06 14.51
CA THR A 152 -1.03 -14.30 14.33
C THR A 152 -0.96 -13.40 13.08
N PHE A 153 0.17 -12.76 12.85
CA PHE A 153 0.39 -11.91 11.68
C PHE A 153 0.26 -12.67 10.35
N ASN A 154 0.64 -13.94 10.31
CA ASN A 154 0.63 -14.77 9.10
C ASN A 154 -0.74 -15.47 8.84
N GLN A 155 -1.68 -15.36 9.74
CA GLN A 155 -3.07 -15.82 9.56
C GLN A 155 -3.90 -14.81 8.73
#